data_4a1eb3d723c2950f4a9da5e84b963ae1
#
_entry.id   4a1eb3d723c2950f4a9da5e84b963ae1
#
_cell.length_a   1.000
_cell.length_b   1.000
_cell.length_c   1.000
_cell.angle_alpha   90.00
_cell.angle_beta   90.00
_cell.angle_gamma   90.00
#
_symmetry.space_group_name_H-M   'P 1'
#
loop_
_entity.id
_entity.type
_entity.pdbx_description
1 polymer ?
#
loop_
_entity_poly.entity_id
_entity_poly.type
_entity_poly.pdbx_seq_one_letter_code
_entity_poly.pdbx_strand_id
1 'polypeptide(L)'
;MSDYKFETLQLHVGQEQADPATDSRAVPIYQTTSYVFRNSQHAADRFGLADAGNIYGRLTNSTQDVFEKRIAALEGGVAALATASGAAAITYTIEALAQAGDHIVAQKTIYGGSYNLLEHTLTQFGVTTTFVDAHDLKEVENAIQPNTKAVYLETLGNPNSDIPDIDAIAAIAHKHGLPLVIDNTFGTPYLIRPIEHGADIVVHSATKFIGGHGTTLGGIIVDSGKFDWKASGKYGNIAAPNPSYHGVSFADAAGPAAFVTYIRAILLRDTGATISPFNAFLLLQGTETLSLRIERHVENTKKVVEFLANHPQVEKVNHPSLPEHPDHALYEKYFPNGGASIFTFNIKGGREEAFKFIDNLKVFSLLANVADVKSLVIHPASTTHSQLNDEELAEQQIYQNTIRLSIGTEHIDDIIADLEAGFAAVQGQ
;
A
#
# COMPACT_ATOMS: atom_id res chain seq x y z
N MET A 1 -21.81 4.45 -12.40
CA MET A 1 -20.44 4.46 -12.97
C MET A 1 -19.71 3.13 -12.93
N SER A 2 -20.33 2.06 -12.47
CA SER A 2 -19.74 0.72 -12.35
C SER A 2 -19.27 0.10 -13.67
N ASP A 3 -19.72 0.61 -14.81
CA ASP A 3 -19.43 0.03 -16.13
C ASP A 3 -18.24 0.69 -16.85
N TYR A 4 -17.68 1.77 -16.30
CA TYR A 4 -16.52 2.42 -16.89
C TYR A 4 -15.24 1.65 -16.61
N LYS A 5 -14.28 1.74 -17.55
CA LYS A 5 -12.95 1.16 -17.43
C LYS A 5 -12.07 2.00 -16.50
N PHE A 6 -10.96 1.41 -16.07
CA PHE A 6 -10.05 2.00 -15.10
C PHE A 6 -9.65 3.44 -15.46
N GLU A 7 -9.25 3.66 -16.69
CA GLU A 7 -8.76 4.96 -17.19
C GLU A 7 -9.85 6.06 -17.12
N THR A 8 -11.12 5.69 -17.25
CA THR A 8 -12.24 6.63 -17.07
C THR A 8 -12.53 6.84 -15.59
N LEU A 9 -12.52 5.77 -14.79
CA LEU A 9 -12.74 5.85 -13.35
C LEU A 9 -11.68 6.74 -12.67
N GLN A 10 -10.39 6.57 -13.02
CA GLN A 10 -9.29 7.36 -12.43
C GLN A 10 -9.41 8.86 -12.68
N LEU A 11 -10.18 9.29 -13.69
CA LEU A 11 -10.37 10.69 -14.06
C LEU A 11 -11.65 11.30 -13.48
N HIS A 12 -12.71 10.51 -13.29
CA HIS A 12 -14.04 11.05 -13.09
C HIS A 12 -14.70 10.74 -11.75
N VAL A 13 -14.37 9.61 -11.10
CA VAL A 13 -15.04 9.24 -9.85
C VAL A 13 -14.79 10.27 -8.75
N GLY A 14 -15.87 10.69 -8.10
CA GLY A 14 -15.89 11.71 -7.05
C GLY A 14 -15.99 13.15 -7.57
N GLN A 15 -15.88 13.37 -8.91
CA GLN A 15 -16.09 14.67 -9.54
C GLN A 15 -16.92 14.56 -10.83
N GLU A 16 -17.95 13.75 -10.79
CA GLU A 16 -18.87 13.53 -11.91
C GLU A 16 -19.60 14.81 -12.33
N GLN A 17 -19.77 15.71 -11.36
CA GLN A 17 -20.34 17.04 -11.55
C GLN A 17 -19.29 18.11 -11.23
N ALA A 18 -19.41 19.27 -11.85
CA ALA A 18 -18.63 20.44 -11.47
C ALA A 18 -18.91 20.84 -10.01
N ASP A 19 -17.99 21.58 -9.39
CA ASP A 19 -18.22 22.12 -8.05
C ASP A 19 -19.53 22.93 -8.00
N PRO A 20 -20.48 22.60 -7.13
CA PRO A 20 -21.81 23.21 -7.14
C PRO A 20 -21.82 24.68 -6.70
N ALA A 21 -20.74 25.18 -6.08
CA ALA A 21 -20.65 26.55 -5.61
C ALA A 21 -20.00 27.48 -6.64
N THR A 22 -19.12 26.95 -7.51
CA THR A 22 -18.27 27.77 -8.37
C THR A 22 -18.27 27.32 -9.84
N ASP A 23 -18.93 26.22 -10.19
CA ASP A 23 -18.88 25.56 -11.47
C ASP A 23 -17.46 25.14 -11.89
N SER A 24 -16.52 25.05 -10.96
CA SER A 24 -15.14 24.64 -11.23
C SER A 24 -15.08 23.23 -11.78
N ARG A 25 -14.36 23.05 -12.90
CA ARG A 25 -14.10 21.73 -13.50
C ARG A 25 -13.06 20.94 -12.70
N ALA A 26 -12.02 21.61 -12.21
CA ALA A 26 -11.02 20.98 -11.34
C ALA A 26 -11.58 20.83 -9.92
N VAL A 27 -11.10 19.81 -9.20
CA VAL A 27 -11.46 19.64 -7.78
C VAL A 27 -10.90 20.81 -6.99
N PRO A 28 -11.74 21.61 -6.28
CA PRO A 28 -11.24 22.71 -5.45
C PRO A 28 -10.45 22.18 -4.24
N ILE A 29 -9.47 22.95 -3.81
CA ILE A 29 -8.74 22.70 -2.55
C ILE A 29 -9.46 23.41 -1.43
N TYR A 30 -10.25 22.68 -0.64
CA TYR A 30 -10.96 23.21 0.52
C TYR A 30 -10.03 23.25 1.75
N GLN A 31 -9.13 24.25 1.79
CA GLN A 31 -8.17 24.44 2.88
C GLN A 31 -8.86 25.10 4.07
N THR A 32 -9.62 24.33 4.84
CA THR A 32 -10.36 24.80 6.01
C THR A 32 -10.34 23.78 7.14
N THR A 33 -10.39 24.26 8.38
CA THR A 33 -10.48 23.40 9.58
C THR A 33 -11.92 23.07 9.96
N SER A 34 -12.87 23.97 9.66
CA SER A 34 -14.23 23.89 10.19
C SER A 34 -15.27 24.40 9.20
N TYR A 35 -16.51 24.01 9.43
CA TYR A 35 -17.65 24.33 8.57
C TYR A 35 -18.77 24.95 9.39
N VAL A 36 -19.46 25.96 8.83
CA VAL A 36 -20.52 26.69 9.49
C VAL A 36 -21.83 25.92 9.39
N PHE A 37 -22.57 25.83 10.48
CA PHE A 37 -23.92 25.31 10.52
C PHE A 37 -24.96 26.43 10.28
N ARG A 38 -26.08 26.05 9.66
CA ARG A 38 -27.18 26.98 9.38
C ARG A 38 -27.88 27.49 10.65
N ASN A 39 -27.99 26.64 11.66
CA ASN A 39 -28.57 26.93 12.99
C ASN A 39 -28.16 25.81 13.97
N SER A 40 -28.57 25.95 15.25
CA SER A 40 -28.22 25.00 16.31
C SER A 40 -28.79 23.58 16.07
N GLN A 41 -29.99 23.48 15.48
CA GLN A 41 -30.60 22.18 15.16
C GLN A 41 -29.79 21.48 14.08
N HIS A 42 -29.37 22.16 13.01
CA HIS A 42 -28.50 21.61 11.99
C HIS A 42 -27.17 21.09 12.57
N ALA A 43 -26.60 21.84 13.53
CA ALA A 43 -25.40 21.36 14.23
C ALA A 43 -25.67 20.07 15.01
N ALA A 44 -26.76 20.00 15.76
CA ALA A 44 -27.16 18.83 16.52
C ALA A 44 -27.39 17.58 15.58
N ASP A 45 -28.07 17.79 14.46
CA ASP A 45 -28.34 16.74 13.48
C ASP A 45 -27.07 16.18 12.86
N ARG A 46 -26.07 17.06 12.57
CA ARG A 46 -24.75 16.64 12.08
C ARG A 46 -23.99 15.80 13.09
N PHE A 47 -23.92 16.22 14.33
CA PHE A 47 -23.25 15.49 15.41
C PHE A 47 -24.01 14.20 15.79
N GLY A 48 -25.33 14.21 15.66
CA GLY A 48 -26.20 13.04 15.87
C GLY A 48 -26.25 12.06 14.70
N LEU A 49 -25.54 12.32 13.60
CA LEU A 49 -25.54 11.52 12.36
C LEU A 49 -26.90 11.46 11.65
N ALA A 50 -27.80 12.39 11.96
CA ALA A 50 -29.09 12.51 11.30
C ALA A 50 -29.02 13.29 9.98
N ASP A 51 -28.00 14.11 9.79
CA ASP A 51 -27.71 14.84 8.58
C ASP A 51 -26.25 14.61 8.16
N ALA A 52 -26.04 14.21 6.91
CA ALA A 52 -24.69 13.94 6.38
C ALA A 52 -23.96 15.24 5.98
N GLY A 53 -22.64 15.26 6.14
CA GLY A 53 -21.78 16.33 5.61
C GLY A 53 -20.63 16.71 6.53
N ASN A 54 -19.98 17.81 6.18
CA ASN A 54 -18.77 18.25 6.86
C ASN A 54 -19.06 18.90 8.22
N ILE A 55 -18.22 18.62 9.20
CA ILE A 55 -18.25 19.20 10.54
C ILE A 55 -16.90 19.87 10.82
N TYR A 56 -15.83 19.11 10.72
CA TYR A 56 -14.46 19.51 11.03
C TYR A 56 -13.47 18.80 10.11
N GLY A 57 -12.48 19.53 9.60
CA GLY A 57 -11.57 19.07 8.55
C GLY A 57 -10.74 17.83 8.91
N ARG A 58 -10.58 17.49 10.19
CA ARG A 58 -9.93 16.23 10.60
C ARG A 58 -10.78 15.01 10.28
N LEU A 59 -12.11 15.11 10.35
CA LEU A 59 -13.04 14.02 10.10
C LEU A 59 -13.40 13.91 8.63
N THR A 60 -13.75 15.03 8.01
CA THR A 60 -14.24 15.10 6.63
C THR A 60 -13.80 16.39 5.95
N ASN A 61 -13.49 16.30 4.66
CA ASN A 61 -13.16 17.43 3.81
C ASN A 61 -13.51 17.09 2.36
N SER A 62 -14.11 18.02 1.63
CA SER A 62 -14.60 17.75 0.27
C SER A 62 -13.49 17.40 -0.73
N THR A 63 -12.28 17.92 -0.56
CA THR A 63 -11.14 17.53 -1.42
C THR A 63 -10.67 16.12 -1.11
N GLN A 64 -10.56 15.76 0.16
CA GLN A 64 -10.20 14.42 0.61
C GLN A 64 -11.25 13.39 0.17
N ASP A 65 -12.53 13.73 0.23
CA ASP A 65 -13.66 12.87 -0.16
C ASP A 65 -13.56 12.42 -1.62
N VAL A 66 -13.17 13.32 -2.52
CA VAL A 66 -12.94 12.96 -3.94
C VAL A 66 -11.81 11.92 -4.07
N PHE A 67 -10.70 12.11 -3.35
CA PHE A 67 -9.59 11.16 -3.36
C PHE A 67 -10.02 9.80 -2.80
N GLU A 68 -10.72 9.79 -1.67
CA GLU A 68 -11.24 8.57 -1.04
C GLU A 68 -12.18 7.81 -1.98
N LYS A 69 -13.17 8.46 -2.57
CA LYS A 69 -14.11 7.85 -3.52
C LYS A 69 -13.43 7.29 -4.76
N ARG A 70 -12.44 8.03 -5.27
CA ARG A 70 -11.70 7.62 -6.48
C ARG A 70 -10.90 6.36 -6.23
N ILE A 71 -10.10 6.31 -5.17
CA ILE A 71 -9.32 5.11 -4.86
C ILE A 71 -10.22 3.93 -4.48
N ALA A 72 -11.30 4.14 -3.73
CA ALA A 72 -12.27 3.08 -3.45
C ALA A 72 -12.81 2.45 -4.74
N ALA A 73 -13.20 3.27 -5.72
CA ALA A 73 -13.69 2.76 -7.01
C ALA A 73 -12.61 2.03 -7.82
N LEU A 74 -11.38 2.52 -7.81
CA LEU A 74 -10.27 1.90 -8.54
C LEU A 74 -9.89 0.53 -7.95
N GLU A 75 -9.93 0.39 -6.63
CA GLU A 75 -9.71 -0.90 -5.95
C GLU A 75 -10.92 -1.83 -6.00
N GLY A 76 -12.10 -1.34 -6.35
CA GLY A 76 -13.34 -2.11 -6.30
C GLY A 76 -13.92 -2.24 -4.89
N GLY A 77 -13.56 -1.33 -3.99
CA GLY A 77 -14.11 -1.23 -2.64
C GLY A 77 -15.38 -0.39 -2.56
N VAL A 78 -16.04 -0.43 -1.40
CA VAL A 78 -17.28 0.33 -1.15
C VAL A 78 -17.02 1.71 -0.56
N ALA A 79 -15.91 1.86 0.16
CA ALA A 79 -15.51 3.11 0.81
C ALA A 79 -14.00 3.13 1.06
N ALA A 80 -13.44 4.32 1.26
CA ALA A 80 -12.05 4.51 1.64
C ALA A 80 -11.88 5.64 2.65
N LEU A 81 -10.74 5.63 3.36
CA LEU A 81 -10.32 6.65 4.30
C LEU A 81 -8.88 7.06 4.01
N ALA A 82 -8.66 8.33 3.69
CA ALA A 82 -7.33 8.89 3.53
C ALA A 82 -6.70 9.24 4.88
N THR A 83 -5.40 9.03 4.99
CA THR A 83 -4.58 9.29 6.19
C THR A 83 -3.32 10.07 5.83
N ALA A 84 -2.64 10.61 6.85
CA ALA A 84 -1.44 11.42 6.69
C ALA A 84 -0.26 10.68 6.04
N SER A 85 -0.23 9.36 6.11
CA SER A 85 0.84 8.51 5.56
C SER A 85 0.39 7.06 5.40
N GLY A 86 1.15 6.26 4.62
CA GLY A 86 0.95 4.82 4.57
C GLY A 86 1.12 4.14 5.93
N ALA A 87 2.10 4.59 6.73
CA ALA A 87 2.28 4.08 8.09
C ALA A 87 1.04 4.32 8.96
N ALA A 88 0.40 5.50 8.87
CA ALA A 88 -0.85 5.78 9.57
C ALA A 88 -2.01 4.88 9.08
N ALA A 89 -2.09 4.61 7.78
CA ALA A 89 -3.10 3.70 7.22
C ALA A 89 -2.95 2.29 7.80
N ILE A 90 -1.73 1.76 7.84
CA ILE A 90 -1.46 0.43 8.41
C ILE A 90 -1.76 0.42 9.91
N THR A 91 -1.25 1.42 10.66
CA THR A 91 -1.46 1.53 12.12
C THR A 91 -2.96 1.53 12.45
N TYR A 92 -3.74 2.39 11.81
CA TYR A 92 -5.19 2.44 12.05
C TYR A 92 -5.92 1.17 11.66
N THR A 93 -5.47 0.52 10.59
CA THR A 93 -6.03 -0.78 10.18
C THR A 93 -5.82 -1.83 11.27
N ILE A 94 -4.61 -1.95 11.78
CA ILE A 94 -4.30 -2.93 12.83
C ILE A 94 -4.98 -2.56 14.16
N GLU A 95 -4.95 -1.30 14.58
CA GLU A 95 -5.62 -0.85 15.81
C GLU A 95 -7.15 -1.01 15.77
N ALA A 96 -7.76 -0.92 14.58
CA ALA A 96 -9.18 -1.19 14.41
C ALA A 96 -9.52 -2.67 14.56
N LEU A 97 -8.61 -3.57 14.20
CA LEU A 97 -8.79 -5.03 14.22
C LEU A 97 -8.34 -5.66 15.55
N ALA A 98 -7.22 -5.20 16.11
CA ALA A 98 -6.54 -5.82 17.23
C ALA A 98 -6.38 -4.83 18.41
N GLN A 99 -6.59 -5.33 19.61
CA GLN A 99 -6.44 -4.61 20.88
C GLN A 99 -5.41 -5.33 21.75
N ALA A 100 -5.12 -4.79 22.95
CA ALA A 100 -4.22 -5.45 23.91
C ALA A 100 -4.66 -6.88 24.19
N GLY A 101 -3.75 -7.83 24.02
CA GLY A 101 -3.97 -9.27 24.15
C GLY A 101 -4.33 -9.96 22.83
N ASP A 102 -4.47 -9.23 21.73
CA ASP A 102 -4.75 -9.80 20.42
C ASP A 102 -3.47 -10.11 19.62
N HIS A 103 -3.65 -10.83 18.51
CA HIS A 103 -2.57 -11.37 17.69
C HIS A 103 -2.82 -11.13 16.21
N ILE A 104 -1.75 -10.95 15.45
CA ILE A 104 -1.73 -10.81 13.98
C ILE A 104 -0.84 -11.89 13.38
N VAL A 105 -1.23 -12.46 12.25
CA VAL A 105 -0.36 -13.26 11.38
C VAL A 105 0.07 -12.37 10.22
N ALA A 106 1.37 -12.22 9.99
CA ALA A 106 1.89 -11.36 8.94
C ALA A 106 2.93 -12.09 8.08
N GLN A 107 2.95 -11.79 6.78
CA GLN A 107 4.04 -12.22 5.89
C GLN A 107 5.37 -11.64 6.40
N LYS A 108 6.46 -12.43 6.36
CA LYS A 108 7.77 -11.97 6.85
C LYS A 108 8.48 -11.01 5.90
N THR A 109 8.22 -11.10 4.60
CA THR A 109 8.84 -10.28 3.55
C THR A 109 8.00 -9.03 3.23
N ILE A 110 7.72 -8.23 4.26
CA ILE A 110 6.98 -6.97 4.13
C ILE A 110 7.91 -5.76 4.28
N TYR A 111 7.37 -4.59 3.99
CA TYR A 111 8.08 -3.32 4.19
C TYR A 111 8.64 -3.23 5.61
N GLY A 112 9.93 -2.86 5.74
CA GLY A 112 10.63 -2.80 7.03
C GLY A 112 9.94 -1.91 8.07
N GLY A 113 9.27 -0.83 7.66
CA GLY A 113 8.47 -0.01 8.57
C GLY A 113 7.25 -0.74 9.12
N SER A 114 6.59 -1.56 8.31
CA SER A 114 5.46 -2.40 8.73
C SER A 114 5.94 -3.52 9.65
N TYR A 115 7.08 -4.13 9.34
CA TYR A 115 7.71 -5.12 10.20
C TYR A 115 8.01 -4.52 11.59
N ASN A 116 8.70 -3.38 11.65
CA ASN A 116 9.01 -2.70 12.91
C ASN A 116 7.76 -2.28 13.70
N LEU A 117 6.72 -1.82 13.00
CA LEU A 117 5.43 -1.50 13.63
C LEU A 117 4.83 -2.72 14.33
N LEU A 118 4.76 -3.85 13.62
CA LEU A 118 4.14 -5.08 14.11
C LEU A 118 4.99 -5.77 15.18
N GLU A 119 6.32 -5.89 14.97
CA GLU A 119 7.22 -6.60 15.87
C GLU A 119 7.50 -5.83 17.16
N HIS A 120 7.76 -4.54 17.06
CA HIS A 120 8.30 -3.76 18.18
C HIS A 120 7.31 -2.72 18.72
N THR A 121 6.67 -1.93 17.87
CA THR A 121 5.87 -0.81 18.34
C THR A 121 4.54 -1.27 18.93
N LEU A 122 3.76 -2.07 18.22
CA LEU A 122 2.45 -2.52 18.68
C LEU A 122 2.54 -3.56 19.81
N THR A 123 3.65 -4.27 19.92
CA THR A 123 3.92 -5.14 21.06
C THR A 123 3.95 -4.38 22.39
N GLN A 124 4.39 -3.11 22.38
CA GLN A 124 4.34 -2.24 23.57
C GLN A 124 2.89 -1.89 23.98
N PHE A 125 1.94 -2.02 23.07
CA PHE A 125 0.50 -1.83 23.30
C PHE A 125 -0.25 -3.15 23.45
N GLY A 126 0.48 -4.26 23.57
CA GLY A 126 -0.08 -5.58 23.85
C GLY A 126 -0.60 -6.35 22.63
N VAL A 127 -0.32 -5.90 21.41
CA VAL A 127 -0.63 -6.65 20.18
C VAL A 127 0.62 -7.43 19.76
N THR A 128 0.49 -8.75 19.62
CA THR A 128 1.60 -9.62 19.19
C THR A 128 1.46 -10.04 17.73
N THR A 129 2.57 -10.40 17.10
CA THR A 129 2.58 -10.83 15.69
C THR A 129 3.41 -12.11 15.53
N THR A 130 2.91 -13.03 14.70
CA THR A 130 3.72 -14.14 14.17
C THR A 130 3.98 -13.87 12.69
N PHE A 131 5.26 -13.77 12.33
CA PHE A 131 5.69 -13.65 10.95
C PHE A 131 5.86 -15.04 10.33
N VAL A 132 5.33 -15.21 9.13
CA VAL A 132 5.27 -16.48 8.41
C VAL A 132 5.84 -16.37 7.00
N ASP A 133 6.30 -17.49 6.46
CA ASP A 133 6.53 -17.61 5.03
C ASP A 133 5.18 -17.75 4.31
N ALA A 134 4.78 -16.72 3.56
CA ALA A 134 3.51 -16.73 2.84
C ALA A 134 3.45 -17.76 1.68
N HIS A 135 4.58 -18.38 1.32
CA HIS A 135 4.62 -19.50 0.37
C HIS A 135 4.30 -20.84 1.05
N ASP A 136 4.44 -20.94 2.38
CA ASP A 136 4.02 -22.12 3.14
C ASP A 136 2.62 -21.92 3.75
N LEU A 137 1.60 -22.36 3.02
CA LEU A 137 0.20 -22.25 3.46
C LEU A 137 -0.08 -22.97 4.80
N LYS A 138 0.71 -24.01 5.12
CA LYS A 138 0.58 -24.71 6.42
C LYS A 138 1.16 -23.86 7.54
N GLU A 139 2.28 -23.20 7.31
CA GLU A 139 2.85 -22.25 8.28
C GLU A 139 1.87 -21.12 8.56
N VAL A 140 1.25 -20.54 7.50
CA VAL A 140 0.21 -19.50 7.63
C VAL A 140 -0.95 -19.99 8.50
N GLU A 141 -1.51 -21.16 8.22
CA GLU A 141 -2.65 -21.70 8.97
C GLU A 141 -2.27 -22.06 10.41
N ASN A 142 -1.11 -22.66 10.62
CA ASN A 142 -0.62 -23.07 11.96
C ASN A 142 -0.30 -21.87 12.87
N ALA A 143 0.03 -20.71 12.30
CA ALA A 143 0.29 -19.49 13.06
C ALA A 143 -0.99 -18.85 13.62
N ILE A 144 -2.17 -19.22 13.14
CA ILE A 144 -3.44 -18.68 13.62
C ILE A 144 -3.75 -19.20 15.01
N GLN A 145 -3.95 -18.28 15.95
CA GLN A 145 -4.27 -18.50 17.36
C GLN A 145 -5.73 -18.10 17.65
N PRO A 146 -6.30 -18.51 18.79
CA PRO A 146 -7.69 -18.12 19.16
C PRO A 146 -7.89 -16.60 19.23
N ASN A 147 -6.87 -15.84 19.58
CA ASN A 147 -6.85 -14.37 19.67
C ASN A 147 -6.34 -13.68 18.39
N THR A 148 -6.10 -14.39 17.31
CA THR A 148 -5.73 -13.80 16.02
C THR A 148 -6.89 -12.95 15.47
N LYS A 149 -6.55 -11.78 14.95
CA LYS A 149 -7.52 -10.80 14.44
C LYS A 149 -7.38 -10.49 12.95
N ALA A 150 -6.26 -10.79 12.33
CA ALA A 150 -6.07 -10.59 10.89
C ALA A 150 -4.90 -11.40 10.36
N VAL A 151 -4.93 -11.61 9.05
CA VAL A 151 -3.76 -11.98 8.25
C VAL A 151 -3.37 -10.76 7.42
N TYR A 152 -2.08 -10.39 7.45
CA TYR A 152 -1.53 -9.21 6.77
C TYR A 152 -0.48 -9.62 5.74
N LEU A 153 -0.66 -9.18 4.49
CA LEU A 153 0.22 -9.46 3.35
C LEU A 153 0.55 -8.18 2.58
N GLU A 154 1.58 -8.26 1.73
CA GLU A 154 1.81 -7.34 0.61
C GLU A 154 1.59 -8.08 -0.72
N THR A 155 1.06 -7.39 -1.75
CA THR A 155 0.88 -7.99 -3.09
C THR A 155 2.21 -8.31 -3.76
N LEU A 156 3.21 -7.48 -3.50
CA LEU A 156 4.59 -7.60 -3.94
C LEU A 156 5.48 -7.23 -2.75
N GLY A 157 6.23 -8.18 -2.25
CA GLY A 157 7.10 -8.00 -1.09
C GLY A 157 8.25 -7.03 -1.35
N ASN A 158 8.81 -6.48 -0.29
CA ASN A 158 9.92 -5.54 -0.34
C ASN A 158 11.16 -6.15 0.36
N PRO A 159 12.31 -6.28 -0.31
CA PRO A 159 12.69 -5.61 -1.57
C PRO A 159 12.56 -6.48 -2.83
N ASN A 160 12.21 -7.74 -2.71
CA ASN A 160 12.41 -8.75 -3.76
C ASN A 160 11.19 -8.97 -4.67
N SER A 161 10.06 -8.31 -4.40
CA SER A 161 8.80 -8.48 -5.16
C SER A 161 8.29 -9.94 -5.17
N ASP A 162 8.50 -10.68 -4.08
CA ASP A 162 7.91 -11.99 -3.88
C ASP A 162 6.37 -11.90 -3.79
N ILE A 163 5.70 -12.94 -4.28
CA ILE A 163 4.25 -12.93 -4.49
C ILE A 163 3.59 -14.04 -3.67
N PRO A 164 2.74 -13.73 -2.67
CA PRO A 164 1.95 -14.74 -1.96
C PRO A 164 0.80 -15.26 -2.82
N ASP A 165 0.35 -16.49 -2.58
CA ASP A 165 -0.91 -16.99 -3.15
C ASP A 165 -2.11 -16.38 -2.39
N ILE A 166 -2.55 -15.21 -2.87
CA ILE A 166 -3.58 -14.40 -2.22
C ILE A 166 -4.90 -15.17 -2.08
N ASP A 167 -5.36 -15.87 -3.14
CA ASP A 167 -6.61 -16.63 -3.11
C ASP A 167 -6.58 -17.73 -2.04
N ALA A 168 -5.46 -18.46 -1.94
CA ALA A 168 -5.31 -19.53 -0.97
C ALA A 168 -5.26 -19.01 0.47
N ILE A 169 -4.52 -17.91 0.71
CA ILE A 169 -4.42 -17.31 2.04
C ILE A 169 -5.74 -16.65 2.46
N ALA A 170 -6.47 -16.03 1.50
CA ALA A 170 -7.81 -15.51 1.77
C ALA A 170 -8.77 -16.63 2.25
N ALA A 171 -8.73 -17.79 1.58
CA ALA A 171 -9.53 -18.94 1.99
C ALA A 171 -9.19 -19.42 3.40
N ILE A 172 -7.90 -19.44 3.77
CA ILE A 172 -7.45 -19.79 5.13
C ILE A 172 -7.98 -18.75 6.14
N ALA A 173 -7.76 -17.46 5.90
CA ALA A 173 -8.21 -16.39 6.80
C ALA A 173 -9.73 -16.47 7.04
N HIS A 174 -10.51 -16.57 5.98
CA HIS A 174 -11.98 -16.64 6.06
C HIS A 174 -12.48 -17.89 6.76
N LYS A 175 -11.85 -19.05 6.56
CA LYS A 175 -12.15 -20.28 7.30
C LYS A 175 -12.07 -20.08 8.81
N HIS A 176 -11.18 -19.22 9.28
CA HIS A 176 -11.00 -18.88 10.69
C HIS A 176 -11.77 -17.62 11.13
N GLY A 177 -12.63 -17.07 10.27
CA GLY A 177 -13.42 -15.86 10.55
C GLY A 177 -12.54 -14.59 10.70
N LEU A 178 -11.43 -14.52 9.97
CA LEU A 178 -10.46 -13.42 9.99
C LEU A 178 -10.53 -12.64 8.68
N PRO A 179 -10.41 -11.29 8.70
CA PRO A 179 -10.22 -10.53 7.49
C PRO A 179 -8.79 -10.70 6.99
N LEU A 180 -8.65 -10.67 5.65
CA LEU A 180 -7.38 -10.54 4.97
C LEU A 180 -7.10 -9.06 4.68
N VAL A 181 -6.00 -8.54 5.20
CA VAL A 181 -5.49 -7.20 4.96
C VAL A 181 -4.33 -7.28 3.97
N ILE A 182 -4.39 -6.51 2.89
CA ILE A 182 -3.32 -6.48 1.90
C ILE A 182 -2.83 -5.05 1.66
N ASP A 183 -1.53 -4.85 1.81
CA ASP A 183 -0.86 -3.65 1.32
C ASP A 183 -0.60 -3.80 -0.19
N ASN A 184 -1.31 -2.98 -0.99
CA ASN A 184 -1.24 -2.99 -2.44
C ASN A 184 -0.40 -1.83 -3.00
N THR A 185 0.50 -1.29 -2.19
CA THR A 185 1.34 -0.13 -2.58
C THR A 185 2.12 -0.38 -3.85
N PHE A 186 2.73 -1.55 -4.01
CA PHE A 186 3.54 -1.90 -5.18
C PHE A 186 2.72 -2.45 -6.34
N GLY A 187 1.62 -3.15 -6.05
CA GLY A 187 0.71 -3.65 -7.08
C GLY A 187 -0.08 -2.53 -7.75
N THR A 188 -0.51 -1.56 -7.01
CA THR A 188 -1.46 -0.51 -7.40
C THR A 188 -2.82 -1.08 -7.83
N PRO A 189 -3.90 -0.32 -7.78
CA PRO A 189 -5.20 -0.80 -8.25
C PRO A 189 -5.26 -1.01 -9.77
N TYR A 190 -4.22 -0.56 -10.50
CA TYR A 190 -4.13 -0.75 -11.95
C TYR A 190 -3.64 -2.14 -12.34
N LEU A 191 -2.63 -2.68 -11.64
CA LEU A 191 -2.07 -3.99 -11.98
C LEU A 191 -2.82 -5.14 -11.31
N ILE A 192 -3.30 -4.94 -10.09
CA ILE A 192 -4.05 -5.93 -9.33
C ILE A 192 -5.06 -5.27 -8.39
N ARG A 193 -6.24 -5.87 -8.26
CA ARG A 193 -7.24 -5.54 -7.25
C ARG A 193 -7.36 -6.67 -6.24
N PRO A 194 -6.69 -6.60 -5.09
CA PRO A 194 -6.71 -7.69 -4.11
C PRO A 194 -8.10 -8.07 -3.62
N ILE A 195 -9.07 -7.13 -3.66
CA ILE A 195 -10.48 -7.38 -3.31
C ILE A 195 -11.12 -8.44 -4.23
N GLU A 196 -10.68 -8.54 -5.48
CA GLU A 196 -11.13 -9.57 -6.42
C GLU A 196 -10.55 -10.95 -6.08
N HIS A 197 -9.51 -10.99 -5.24
CA HIS A 197 -8.81 -12.18 -4.76
C HIS A 197 -9.06 -12.48 -3.28
N GLY A 198 -10.10 -11.90 -2.68
CA GLY A 198 -10.52 -12.19 -1.32
C GLY A 198 -9.97 -11.29 -0.23
N ALA A 199 -9.23 -10.22 -0.57
CA ALA A 199 -8.87 -9.21 0.42
C ALA A 199 -10.12 -8.49 0.94
N ASP A 200 -10.19 -8.30 2.24
CA ASP A 200 -11.27 -7.57 2.89
C ASP A 200 -10.93 -6.11 3.08
N ILE A 201 -9.67 -5.83 3.38
CA ILE A 201 -9.13 -4.48 3.57
C ILE A 201 -7.88 -4.35 2.70
N VAL A 202 -7.80 -3.26 1.96
CA VAL A 202 -6.61 -2.90 1.17
C VAL A 202 -6.04 -1.60 1.70
N VAL A 203 -4.72 -1.55 1.91
CA VAL A 203 -4.02 -0.33 2.31
C VAL A 203 -3.01 0.08 1.25
N HIS A 204 -2.74 1.38 1.17
CA HIS A 204 -1.67 1.93 0.34
C HIS A 204 -0.88 3.00 1.07
N SER A 205 0.42 3.02 0.86
CA SER A 205 1.18 4.26 0.92
C SER A 205 0.94 5.01 -0.39
N ALA A 206 0.00 5.95 -0.38
CA ALA A 206 -0.31 6.77 -1.55
C ALA A 206 0.86 7.68 -1.95
N THR A 207 1.82 7.87 -1.06
CA THR A 207 3.13 8.50 -1.29
C THR A 207 3.88 7.92 -2.49
N LYS A 208 3.71 6.63 -2.76
CA LYS A 208 4.44 5.84 -3.76
C LYS A 208 3.82 6.00 -5.15
N PHE A 209 3.45 4.94 -5.83
CA PHE A 209 2.91 5.01 -7.20
C PHE A 209 1.67 5.87 -7.38
N ILE A 210 0.77 5.95 -6.38
CA ILE A 210 -0.45 6.78 -6.51
C ILE A 210 -0.05 8.24 -6.71
N GLY A 211 0.77 8.81 -5.84
CA GLY A 211 1.33 10.15 -6.00
C GLY A 211 2.35 10.22 -7.12
N GLY A 212 3.28 9.31 -7.14
CA GLY A 212 4.24 9.04 -8.22
C GLY A 212 5.41 10.03 -8.36
N HIS A 213 5.44 11.13 -7.63
CA HIS A 213 6.37 12.23 -7.86
C HIS A 213 7.26 12.57 -6.67
N GLY A 214 7.14 11.85 -5.56
CA GLY A 214 7.94 12.10 -4.34
C GLY A 214 7.65 13.45 -3.68
N THR A 215 6.50 14.07 -3.96
CA THR A 215 6.19 15.44 -3.54
C THR A 215 5.36 15.50 -2.26
N THR A 216 4.63 14.43 -1.91
CA THR A 216 3.71 14.44 -0.77
C THR A 216 3.57 13.07 -0.12
N LEU A 217 3.35 13.07 1.18
CA LEU A 217 2.98 11.89 1.94
C LEU A 217 1.45 11.72 1.95
N GLY A 218 1.03 10.47 1.96
CA GLY A 218 -0.36 10.09 2.18
C GLY A 218 -0.53 8.59 2.29
N GLY A 219 -1.60 8.18 2.92
CA GLY A 219 -2.03 6.80 3.01
C GLY A 219 -3.52 6.69 2.70
N ILE A 220 -3.97 5.50 2.39
CA ILE A 220 -5.40 5.23 2.20
C ILE A 220 -5.73 3.81 2.61
N ILE A 221 -6.90 3.65 3.23
CA ILE A 221 -7.50 2.38 3.64
C ILE A 221 -8.75 2.20 2.81
N VAL A 222 -8.87 1.05 2.14
CA VAL A 222 -10.05 0.71 1.32
C VAL A 222 -10.77 -0.46 1.95
N ASP A 223 -12.07 -0.30 2.18
CA ASP A 223 -12.97 -1.32 2.70
C ASP A 223 -13.65 -2.04 1.52
N SER A 224 -13.52 -3.36 1.46
CA SER A 224 -14.22 -4.16 0.44
C SER A 224 -15.72 -4.19 0.64
N GLY A 225 -16.19 -3.99 1.87
CA GLY A 225 -17.58 -4.16 2.28
C GLY A 225 -18.07 -5.61 2.31
N LYS A 226 -17.17 -6.59 2.16
CA LYS A 226 -17.51 -8.01 2.03
C LYS A 226 -17.40 -8.79 3.35
N PHE A 227 -16.60 -8.30 4.31
CA PHE A 227 -16.40 -9.00 5.58
C PHE A 227 -17.58 -8.83 6.51
N ASP A 228 -18.12 -9.93 7.03
CA ASP A 228 -19.22 -9.91 7.99
C ASP A 228 -18.69 -9.78 9.43
N TRP A 229 -18.62 -8.53 9.90
CA TRP A 229 -18.12 -8.17 11.23
C TRP A 229 -18.93 -8.78 12.37
N LYS A 230 -20.25 -9.00 12.15
CA LYS A 230 -21.13 -9.60 13.15
C LYS A 230 -20.99 -11.12 13.20
N ALA A 231 -21.04 -11.78 12.04
CA ALA A 231 -20.96 -13.24 11.96
C ALA A 231 -19.62 -13.77 12.48
N SER A 232 -18.53 -13.03 12.28
CA SER A 232 -17.21 -13.39 12.82
C SER A 232 -17.19 -13.46 14.36
N GLY A 233 -17.96 -12.59 15.04
CA GLY A 233 -18.01 -12.53 16.51
C GLY A 233 -16.73 -12.01 17.21
N LYS A 234 -15.71 -11.60 16.44
CA LYS A 234 -14.36 -11.22 16.97
C LYS A 234 -14.17 -9.71 17.11
N TYR A 235 -15.02 -8.87 16.54
CA TYR A 235 -14.82 -7.42 16.38
C TYR A 235 -15.93 -6.63 17.07
N GLY A 236 -16.02 -6.75 18.39
CA GLY A 236 -17.04 -6.08 19.19
C GLY A 236 -17.00 -4.55 19.10
N ASN A 237 -15.83 -3.95 18.90
CA ASN A 237 -15.67 -2.51 18.69
C ASN A 237 -16.37 -1.99 17.42
N ILE A 238 -16.57 -2.82 16.41
CA ILE A 238 -17.26 -2.50 15.15
C ILE A 238 -18.71 -2.99 15.18
N ALA A 239 -18.91 -4.21 15.67
CA ALA A 239 -20.19 -4.93 15.56
C ALA A 239 -21.15 -4.71 16.74
N ALA A 240 -20.63 -4.43 17.95
CA ALA A 240 -21.44 -4.19 19.13
C ALA A 240 -21.74 -2.68 19.34
N PRO A 241 -22.74 -2.33 20.18
CA PRO A 241 -22.99 -0.95 20.56
C PRO A 241 -21.77 -0.26 21.16
N ASN A 242 -21.35 0.87 20.59
CA ASN A 242 -20.15 1.59 21.01
C ASN A 242 -20.53 2.67 22.05
N PRO A 243 -19.96 2.64 23.27
CA PRO A 243 -20.31 3.57 24.32
C PRO A 243 -19.87 5.01 24.03
N SER A 244 -18.78 5.22 23.26
CA SER A 244 -18.32 6.56 22.88
C SER A 244 -19.14 7.18 21.73
N TYR A 245 -20.06 6.38 21.14
CA TYR A 245 -20.95 6.81 20.04
C TYR A 245 -22.42 6.53 20.37
N HIS A 246 -22.84 6.90 21.57
CA HIS A 246 -24.23 6.79 22.05
C HIS A 246 -24.84 5.38 21.91
N GLY A 247 -24.01 4.33 21.97
CA GLY A 247 -24.49 2.95 21.81
C GLY A 247 -24.76 2.53 20.36
N VAL A 248 -24.31 3.27 19.38
CA VAL A 248 -24.44 2.89 17.96
C VAL A 248 -23.47 1.77 17.62
N SER A 249 -23.93 0.73 16.91
CA SER A 249 -23.09 -0.27 16.24
C SER A 249 -22.69 0.26 14.87
N PHE A 250 -21.38 0.30 14.59
CA PHE A 250 -20.88 0.74 13.27
C PHE A 250 -21.29 -0.21 12.16
N ALA A 251 -21.35 -1.52 12.43
CA ALA A 251 -21.85 -2.52 11.48
C ALA A 251 -23.31 -2.27 11.09
N ASP A 252 -24.15 -1.83 12.02
CA ASP A 252 -25.55 -1.50 11.72
C ASP A 252 -25.71 -0.13 11.05
N ALA A 253 -24.98 0.87 11.52
CA ALA A 253 -25.14 2.23 11.04
C ALA A 253 -24.52 2.48 9.66
N ALA A 254 -23.37 1.84 9.37
CA ALA A 254 -22.62 2.06 8.13
C ALA A 254 -22.64 0.86 7.17
N GLY A 255 -23.20 -0.29 7.60
CA GLY A 255 -23.31 -1.48 6.76
C GLY A 255 -21.97 -1.90 6.15
N PRO A 256 -21.87 -2.00 4.81
CA PRO A 256 -20.64 -2.41 4.14
C PRO A 256 -19.42 -1.50 4.40
N ALA A 257 -19.62 -0.23 4.75
CA ALA A 257 -18.55 0.71 5.04
C ALA A 257 -18.20 0.80 6.55
N ALA A 258 -18.59 -0.20 7.34
CA ALA A 258 -18.46 -0.19 8.80
C ALA A 258 -16.99 0.00 9.25
N PHE A 259 -16.04 -0.64 8.59
CA PHE A 259 -14.64 -0.61 8.99
C PHE A 259 -14.04 0.79 8.87
N VAL A 260 -14.11 1.40 7.72
CA VAL A 260 -13.55 2.75 7.52
C VAL A 260 -14.35 3.81 8.29
N THR A 261 -15.65 3.59 8.50
CA THR A 261 -16.48 4.49 9.32
C THR A 261 -16.06 4.46 10.78
N TYR A 262 -15.79 3.27 11.33
CA TYR A 262 -15.24 3.12 12.68
C TYR A 262 -13.90 3.85 12.82
N ILE A 263 -12.98 3.63 11.88
CA ILE A 263 -11.66 4.29 11.92
C ILE A 263 -11.82 5.81 11.87
N ARG A 264 -12.66 6.34 10.98
CA ARG A 264 -12.92 7.79 10.87
C ARG A 264 -13.49 8.37 12.16
N ALA A 265 -14.51 7.72 12.71
CA ALA A 265 -15.26 8.22 13.85
C ALA A 265 -14.53 8.08 15.19
N ILE A 266 -13.63 7.12 15.32
CA ILE A 266 -12.89 6.80 16.55
C ILE A 266 -11.40 7.12 16.38
N LEU A 267 -10.66 6.33 15.62
CA LEU A 267 -9.20 6.42 15.60
C LEU A 267 -8.69 7.72 14.96
N LEU A 268 -9.18 8.08 13.81
CA LEU A 268 -8.79 9.33 13.14
C LEU A 268 -9.22 10.56 13.94
N ARG A 269 -10.46 10.55 14.47
CA ARG A 269 -10.96 11.65 15.30
C ARG A 269 -10.09 11.87 16.53
N ASP A 270 -9.71 10.79 17.21
CA ASP A 270 -9.09 10.87 18.54
C ASP A 270 -7.55 10.99 18.47
N THR A 271 -6.91 10.41 17.46
CA THR A 271 -5.44 10.40 17.34
C THR A 271 -4.87 11.29 16.23
N GLY A 272 -5.71 11.70 15.25
CA GLY A 272 -5.48 12.87 14.43
C GLY A 272 -4.54 12.74 13.23
N ALA A 273 -4.22 11.52 12.72
CA ALA A 273 -3.37 11.34 11.53
C ALA A 273 -4.12 11.66 10.23
N THR A 274 -4.74 12.82 10.15
CA THR A 274 -5.51 13.29 8.98
C THR A 274 -4.60 13.79 7.86
N ILE A 275 -4.97 13.52 6.62
CA ILE A 275 -4.30 14.10 5.45
C ILE A 275 -4.70 15.56 5.26
N SER A 276 -3.79 16.40 4.76
CA SER A 276 -4.15 17.77 4.38
C SER A 276 -4.92 17.77 3.03
N PRO A 277 -5.85 18.73 2.82
CA PRO A 277 -6.53 18.89 1.54
C PRO A 277 -5.57 19.12 0.37
N PHE A 278 -4.48 19.84 0.60
CA PHE A 278 -3.46 20.08 -0.41
C PHE A 278 -2.74 18.78 -0.81
N ASN A 279 -2.39 17.92 0.15
CA ASN A 279 -1.80 16.62 -0.14
C ASN A 279 -2.79 15.71 -0.90
N ALA A 280 -4.06 15.70 -0.49
CA ALA A 280 -5.10 14.95 -1.19
C ALA A 280 -5.25 15.41 -2.66
N PHE A 281 -5.18 16.72 -2.91
CA PHE A 281 -5.19 17.28 -4.26
C PHE A 281 -3.98 16.81 -5.09
N LEU A 282 -2.77 16.82 -4.54
CA LEU A 282 -1.58 16.33 -5.24
C LEU A 282 -1.68 14.81 -5.56
N LEU A 283 -2.23 14.03 -4.63
CA LEU A 283 -2.46 12.59 -4.84
C LEU A 283 -3.55 12.35 -5.90
N LEU A 284 -4.58 13.18 -5.96
CA LEU A 284 -5.58 13.14 -7.04
C LEU A 284 -4.94 13.37 -8.41
N GLN A 285 -4.07 14.38 -8.53
CA GLN A 285 -3.34 14.63 -9.78
C GLN A 285 -2.48 13.42 -10.18
N GLY A 286 -1.78 12.81 -9.22
CA GLY A 286 -1.05 11.58 -9.46
C GLY A 286 -1.95 10.44 -9.92
N THR A 287 -3.12 10.28 -9.31
CA THR A 287 -4.10 9.24 -9.66
C THR A 287 -4.59 9.38 -11.10
N GLU A 288 -4.79 10.59 -11.60
CA GLU A 288 -5.29 10.85 -12.97
C GLU A 288 -4.38 10.31 -14.10
N THR A 289 -3.11 10.11 -13.80
CA THR A 289 -2.14 9.54 -14.76
C THR A 289 -1.57 8.19 -14.31
N LEU A 290 -2.20 7.53 -13.34
CA LEU A 290 -1.67 6.30 -12.73
C LEU A 290 -1.46 5.21 -13.79
N SER A 291 -2.47 4.90 -14.59
CA SER A 291 -2.38 3.85 -15.63
C SER A 291 -1.24 4.11 -16.61
N LEU A 292 -1.12 5.34 -17.12
CA LEU A 292 -0.08 5.73 -18.07
C LEU A 292 1.33 5.58 -17.50
N ARG A 293 1.50 5.98 -16.24
CA ARG A 293 2.80 5.85 -15.55
C ARG A 293 3.16 4.39 -15.29
N ILE A 294 2.19 3.62 -14.78
CA ILE A 294 2.42 2.20 -14.47
C ILE A 294 2.74 1.39 -15.73
N GLU A 295 2.05 1.62 -16.86
CA GLU A 295 2.39 1.00 -18.13
C GLU A 295 3.84 1.28 -18.54
N ARG A 296 4.30 2.53 -18.41
CA ARG A 296 5.67 2.90 -18.73
C ARG A 296 6.68 2.30 -17.74
N HIS A 297 6.37 2.28 -16.44
CA HIS A 297 7.20 1.60 -15.44
C HIS A 297 7.39 0.12 -15.80
N VAL A 298 6.30 -0.58 -16.14
CA VAL A 298 6.33 -2.00 -16.51
C VAL A 298 7.10 -2.24 -17.81
N GLU A 299 6.87 -1.42 -18.83
CA GLU A 299 7.58 -1.51 -20.11
C GLU A 299 9.09 -1.37 -19.92
N ASN A 300 9.51 -0.32 -19.20
CA ASN A 300 10.93 -0.10 -18.89
C ASN A 300 11.52 -1.24 -18.06
N THR A 301 10.79 -1.70 -17.04
CA THR A 301 11.23 -2.81 -16.17
C THR A 301 11.51 -4.08 -16.95
N LYS A 302 10.62 -4.49 -17.86
CA LYS A 302 10.84 -5.68 -18.70
C LYS A 302 12.16 -5.60 -19.46
N LYS A 303 12.46 -4.45 -20.06
CA LYS A 303 13.70 -4.23 -20.82
C LYS A 303 14.94 -4.21 -19.92
N VAL A 304 14.83 -3.62 -18.72
CA VAL A 304 15.93 -3.62 -17.73
C VAL A 304 16.19 -5.03 -17.21
N VAL A 305 15.15 -5.80 -16.91
CA VAL A 305 15.27 -7.21 -16.47
C VAL A 305 15.96 -8.05 -17.54
N GLU A 306 15.54 -7.92 -18.80
CA GLU A 306 16.18 -8.61 -19.94
C GLU A 306 17.66 -8.22 -20.08
N PHE A 307 17.98 -6.93 -20.00
CA PHE A 307 19.35 -6.43 -20.04
C PHE A 307 20.19 -7.01 -18.90
N LEU A 308 19.73 -6.92 -17.65
CA LEU A 308 20.47 -7.43 -16.49
C LEU A 308 20.64 -8.95 -16.50
N ALA A 309 19.62 -9.70 -16.92
CA ALA A 309 19.67 -11.16 -16.98
C ALA A 309 20.73 -11.66 -17.98
N ASN A 310 21.06 -10.88 -19.01
CA ASN A 310 22.08 -11.21 -20.01
C ASN A 310 23.44 -10.53 -19.75
N HIS A 311 23.56 -9.71 -18.70
CA HIS A 311 24.77 -8.94 -18.46
C HIS A 311 25.86 -9.78 -17.76
N PRO A 312 27.13 -9.80 -18.26
CA PRO A 312 28.17 -10.70 -17.76
C PRO A 312 28.60 -10.42 -16.31
N GLN A 313 28.36 -9.23 -15.78
CA GLN A 313 28.66 -8.85 -14.39
C GLN A 313 27.49 -9.07 -13.42
N VAL A 314 26.34 -9.52 -13.89
CA VAL A 314 25.19 -9.87 -13.06
C VAL A 314 25.27 -11.35 -12.68
N GLU A 315 25.11 -11.64 -11.42
CA GLU A 315 25.07 -12.99 -10.87
C GLU A 315 23.66 -13.55 -10.89
N LYS A 316 22.68 -12.75 -10.48
CA LYS A 316 21.27 -13.13 -10.38
C LYS A 316 20.39 -11.89 -10.53
N VAL A 317 19.29 -12.01 -11.24
CA VAL A 317 18.20 -11.05 -11.23
C VAL A 317 17.03 -11.67 -10.45
N ASN A 318 16.52 -10.97 -9.45
CA ASN A 318 15.40 -11.43 -8.64
C ASN A 318 14.12 -10.74 -9.09
N HIS A 319 13.53 -11.21 -10.20
CA HIS A 319 12.31 -10.65 -10.77
C HIS A 319 11.35 -11.77 -11.17
N PRO A 320 10.07 -11.72 -10.74
CA PRO A 320 9.12 -12.83 -10.93
C PRO A 320 8.67 -13.05 -12.38
N SER A 321 8.99 -12.16 -13.32
CA SER A 321 8.75 -12.40 -14.75
C SER A 321 9.69 -13.44 -15.36
N LEU A 322 10.81 -13.75 -14.72
CA LEU A 322 11.76 -14.75 -15.21
C LEU A 322 11.21 -16.15 -14.98
N PRO A 323 11.25 -17.04 -15.99
CA PRO A 323 10.65 -18.38 -15.88
C PRO A 323 11.21 -19.26 -14.76
N GLU A 324 12.45 -19.04 -14.36
CA GLU A 324 13.13 -19.76 -13.29
C GLU A 324 12.82 -19.22 -11.89
N HIS A 325 12.11 -18.07 -11.78
CA HIS A 325 11.76 -17.51 -10.50
C HIS A 325 10.67 -18.35 -9.81
N PRO A 326 10.77 -18.64 -8.51
CA PRO A 326 9.80 -19.50 -7.82
C PRO A 326 8.35 -18.96 -7.91
N ASP A 327 8.16 -17.64 -7.96
CA ASP A 327 6.85 -17.01 -8.03
C ASP A 327 6.36 -16.74 -9.46
N HIS A 328 7.04 -17.26 -10.48
CA HIS A 328 6.69 -16.97 -11.87
C HIS A 328 5.21 -17.32 -12.19
N ALA A 329 4.73 -18.47 -11.73
CA ALA A 329 3.34 -18.86 -11.95
C ALA A 329 2.33 -17.92 -11.24
N LEU A 330 2.65 -17.44 -10.04
CA LEU A 330 1.83 -16.46 -9.32
C LEU A 330 1.89 -15.08 -9.98
N TYR A 331 3.05 -14.71 -10.53
CA TYR A 331 3.20 -13.48 -11.30
C TYR A 331 2.31 -13.50 -12.55
N GLU A 332 2.31 -14.58 -13.33
CA GLU A 332 1.42 -14.71 -14.49
C GLU A 332 -0.07 -14.70 -14.08
N LYS A 333 -0.40 -15.31 -12.94
CA LYS A 333 -1.77 -15.35 -12.42
C LYS A 333 -2.27 -13.96 -11.98
N TYR A 334 -1.50 -13.24 -11.18
CA TYR A 334 -1.94 -12.01 -10.53
C TYR A 334 -1.58 -10.73 -11.30
N PHE A 335 -0.55 -10.79 -12.14
CA PHE A 335 -0.02 -9.64 -12.88
C PHE A 335 0.04 -9.89 -14.39
N PRO A 336 -1.10 -10.19 -15.05
CA PRO A 336 -1.11 -10.51 -16.49
C PRO A 336 -0.63 -9.35 -17.36
N ASN A 337 -0.70 -8.11 -16.86
CA ASN A 337 -0.20 -6.91 -17.54
C ASN A 337 1.23 -6.53 -17.14
N GLY A 338 1.88 -7.36 -16.33
CA GLY A 338 3.20 -7.10 -15.78
C GLY A 338 3.16 -6.41 -14.43
N GLY A 339 4.33 -6.19 -13.85
CA GLY A 339 4.47 -5.58 -12.52
C GLY A 339 5.90 -5.64 -12.02
N ALA A 340 6.07 -5.45 -10.71
CA ALA A 340 7.36 -5.58 -10.02
C ALA A 340 8.44 -4.61 -10.56
N SER A 341 8.08 -3.34 -10.75
CA SER A 341 9.04 -2.29 -11.16
C SER A 341 10.09 -1.97 -10.08
N ILE A 342 9.92 -2.54 -8.89
CA ILE A 342 10.87 -2.50 -7.78
C ILE A 342 11.34 -3.93 -7.60
N PHE A 343 12.63 -4.18 -7.79
CA PHE A 343 13.21 -5.52 -7.71
C PHE A 343 14.69 -5.45 -7.35
N THR A 344 15.31 -6.58 -7.11
CA THR A 344 16.73 -6.69 -6.78
C THR A 344 17.51 -7.48 -7.83
N PHE A 345 18.80 -7.21 -7.89
CA PHE A 345 19.76 -8.06 -8.57
C PHE A 345 21.06 -8.13 -7.77
N ASN A 346 21.83 -9.20 -7.99
CA ASN A 346 23.13 -9.36 -7.39
C ASN A 346 24.21 -9.12 -8.45
N ILE A 347 25.11 -8.17 -8.18
CA ILE A 347 26.29 -7.95 -9.00
C ILE A 347 27.36 -8.98 -8.65
N LYS A 348 28.19 -9.39 -9.62
CA LYS A 348 29.36 -10.22 -9.32
C LYS A 348 30.34 -9.47 -8.46
N GLY A 349 30.83 -10.10 -7.39
CA GLY A 349 31.69 -9.53 -6.39
C GLY A 349 31.00 -9.41 -5.04
N GLY A 350 31.26 -8.31 -4.33
CA GLY A 350 30.73 -8.08 -3.00
C GLY A 350 30.18 -6.66 -2.83
N ARG A 351 30.24 -6.17 -1.59
CA ARG A 351 29.77 -4.83 -1.22
C ARG A 351 30.52 -3.71 -1.93
N GLU A 352 31.84 -3.88 -2.16
CA GLU A 352 32.66 -2.89 -2.81
C GLU A 352 32.21 -2.66 -4.26
N GLU A 353 31.97 -3.74 -5.02
CA GLU A 353 31.48 -3.68 -6.38
C GLU A 353 30.08 -3.08 -6.45
N ALA A 354 29.20 -3.45 -5.52
CA ALA A 354 27.86 -2.87 -5.43
C ALA A 354 27.90 -1.35 -5.17
N PHE A 355 28.74 -0.90 -4.26
CA PHE A 355 28.91 0.52 -3.97
C PHE A 355 29.48 1.26 -5.17
N LYS A 356 30.54 0.70 -5.80
CA LYS A 356 31.17 1.30 -6.96
C LYS A 356 30.20 1.43 -8.14
N PHE A 357 29.36 0.43 -8.36
CA PHE A 357 28.27 0.49 -9.32
C PHE A 357 27.30 1.63 -9.01
N ILE A 358 26.76 1.66 -7.80
CA ILE A 358 25.75 2.65 -7.38
C ILE A 358 26.28 4.07 -7.47
N ASP A 359 27.51 4.31 -6.97
CA ASP A 359 28.10 5.65 -6.86
C ASP A 359 28.44 6.27 -8.23
N ASN A 360 28.42 5.48 -9.30
CA ASN A 360 28.71 5.95 -10.66
C ASN A 360 27.46 6.12 -11.54
N LEU A 361 26.26 5.81 -11.01
CA LEU A 361 25.00 6.10 -11.69
C LEU A 361 24.70 7.61 -11.67
N LYS A 362 24.08 8.12 -12.72
CA LYS A 362 23.73 9.53 -12.89
C LYS A 362 22.23 9.78 -13.08
N VAL A 363 21.53 8.85 -13.71
CA VAL A 363 20.07 8.89 -13.90
C VAL A 363 19.39 8.37 -12.65
N PHE A 364 19.89 7.26 -12.11
CA PHE A 364 19.36 6.70 -10.86
C PHE A 364 19.78 7.56 -9.67
N SER A 365 18.79 7.98 -8.87
CA SER A 365 19.04 8.69 -7.61
C SER A 365 19.22 7.70 -6.46
N LEU A 366 20.30 7.85 -5.69
CA LEU A 366 20.56 7.08 -4.47
C LEU A 366 19.79 7.67 -3.30
N LEU A 367 18.71 7.01 -2.88
CA LEU A 367 17.87 7.46 -1.77
C LEU A 367 16.95 6.34 -1.25
N ALA A 368 16.42 6.52 -0.04
CA ALA A 368 15.52 5.59 0.61
C ALA A 368 14.05 5.82 0.19
N ASN A 369 13.77 5.73 -1.11
CA ASN A 369 12.41 5.78 -1.66
C ASN A 369 12.26 4.74 -2.78
N VAL A 370 11.04 4.55 -3.26
CA VAL A 370 10.68 3.68 -4.39
C VAL A 370 9.44 4.23 -5.09
N ALA A 371 9.13 3.71 -6.27
CA ALA A 371 7.88 4.01 -6.99
C ALA A 371 7.71 5.47 -7.38
N ASP A 372 8.81 6.15 -7.68
CA ASP A 372 8.86 7.49 -8.24
C ASP A 372 8.90 7.39 -9.78
N VAL A 373 8.46 8.44 -10.47
CA VAL A 373 8.62 8.57 -11.93
C VAL A 373 10.08 8.60 -12.35
N LYS A 374 10.98 8.95 -11.44
CA LYS A 374 12.44 8.87 -11.63
C LYS A 374 12.97 7.53 -11.14
N SER A 375 13.95 7.00 -11.83
CA SER A 375 14.66 5.79 -11.43
C SER A 375 15.46 5.98 -10.16
N LEU A 376 15.34 5.04 -9.23
CA LEU A 376 15.98 5.07 -7.91
C LEU A 376 16.78 3.80 -7.65
N VAL A 377 17.83 3.93 -6.85
CA VAL A 377 18.72 2.84 -6.46
C VAL A 377 19.05 2.91 -4.98
N ILE A 378 19.24 1.75 -4.34
CA ILE A 378 19.78 1.66 -2.98
C ILE A 378 20.48 0.31 -2.77
N HIS A 379 21.40 0.26 -1.80
CA HIS A 379 22.00 -0.97 -1.30
C HIS A 379 21.27 -1.43 -0.03
N PRO A 380 20.37 -2.44 -0.09
CA PRO A 380 19.51 -2.79 1.04
C PRO A 380 20.26 -3.18 2.31
N ALA A 381 21.28 -4.03 2.18
CA ALA A 381 22.02 -4.57 3.32
C ALA A 381 22.69 -3.49 4.20
N SER A 382 23.10 -2.36 3.62
CA SER A 382 23.75 -1.27 4.39
C SER A 382 22.80 -0.12 4.74
N THR A 383 21.54 -0.19 4.36
CA THR A 383 20.58 0.93 4.51
C THR A 383 19.23 0.45 5.08
N THR A 384 18.28 0.07 4.21
CA THR A 384 16.91 -0.27 4.61
C THR A 384 16.80 -1.52 5.48
N HIS A 385 17.82 -2.39 5.47
CA HIS A 385 17.89 -3.64 6.23
C HIS A 385 19.15 -3.72 7.10
N SER A 386 19.79 -2.58 7.39
CA SER A 386 21.06 -2.52 8.13
C SER A 386 20.97 -2.98 9.59
N GLN A 387 19.77 -3.13 10.13
CA GLN A 387 19.53 -3.67 11.47
C GLN A 387 19.56 -5.21 11.51
N LEU A 388 19.49 -5.89 10.36
CA LEU A 388 19.53 -7.34 10.28
C LEU A 388 20.99 -7.84 10.24
N ASN A 389 21.23 -9.01 10.84
CA ASN A 389 22.51 -9.71 10.71
C ASN A 389 22.59 -10.48 9.37
N ASP A 390 23.75 -11.05 9.04
CA ASP A 390 23.96 -11.72 7.75
C ASP A 390 23.06 -12.96 7.54
N GLU A 391 22.68 -13.67 8.59
CA GLU A 391 21.77 -14.83 8.52
C GLU A 391 20.34 -14.35 8.21
N GLU A 392 19.86 -13.34 8.91
CA GLU A 392 18.54 -12.71 8.69
C GLU A 392 18.44 -12.06 7.31
N LEU A 393 19.52 -11.44 6.84
CA LEU A 393 19.59 -10.91 5.47
C LEU A 393 19.48 -12.04 4.42
N ALA A 394 20.22 -13.14 4.63
CA ALA A 394 20.21 -14.29 3.72
C ALA A 394 18.83 -14.97 3.65
N GLU A 395 18.10 -15.05 4.77
CA GLU A 395 16.72 -15.54 4.81
C GLU A 395 15.77 -14.69 3.93
N GLN A 396 16.06 -13.41 3.79
CA GLN A 396 15.34 -12.50 2.92
C GLN A 396 15.96 -12.39 1.52
N GLN A 397 16.92 -13.25 1.16
CA GLN A 397 17.67 -13.24 -0.10
C GLN A 397 18.37 -11.90 -0.37
N ILE A 398 18.80 -11.21 0.66
CA ILE A 398 19.58 -9.97 0.60
C ILE A 398 21.02 -10.30 0.97
N TYR A 399 21.97 -9.96 0.10
CA TYR A 399 23.39 -10.22 0.27
C TYR A 399 24.19 -8.92 0.17
N GLN A 400 25.48 -8.96 0.47
CA GLN A 400 26.36 -7.79 0.39
C GLN A 400 26.55 -7.25 -1.03
N ASN A 401 26.23 -8.03 -2.05
CA ASN A 401 26.23 -7.64 -3.46
C ASN A 401 24.82 -7.39 -4.04
N THR A 402 23.79 -7.32 -3.21
CA THR A 402 22.42 -7.08 -3.63
C THR A 402 22.17 -5.57 -3.82
N ILE A 403 21.62 -5.21 -4.96
CA ILE A 403 21.23 -3.87 -5.34
C ILE A 403 19.72 -3.86 -5.60
N ARG A 404 18.98 -2.90 -5.02
CA ARG A 404 17.56 -2.69 -5.30
C ARG A 404 17.41 -1.54 -6.29
N LEU A 405 16.65 -1.77 -7.34
CA LEU A 405 16.23 -0.79 -8.32
C LEU A 405 14.74 -0.48 -8.17
N SER A 406 14.36 0.76 -8.41
CA SER A 406 12.99 1.20 -8.67
C SER A 406 13.02 1.89 -10.03
N ILE A 407 12.47 1.22 -11.04
CA ILE A 407 12.56 1.67 -12.43
C ILE A 407 11.55 2.77 -12.69
N GLY A 408 12.04 3.90 -13.19
CA GLY A 408 11.24 5.07 -13.51
C GLY A 408 10.65 5.07 -14.93
N THR A 409 10.23 6.25 -15.35
CA THR A 409 9.56 6.47 -16.64
C THR A 409 10.43 7.18 -17.67
N GLU A 410 11.72 7.34 -17.42
CA GLU A 410 12.70 7.93 -18.32
C GLU A 410 12.77 7.13 -19.64
N HIS A 411 13.46 7.70 -20.63
CA HIS A 411 13.71 6.95 -21.87
C HIS A 411 14.56 5.71 -21.58
N ILE A 412 14.16 4.57 -22.09
CA ILE A 412 14.80 3.28 -21.77
C ILE A 412 16.28 3.24 -22.13
N ASP A 413 16.67 3.86 -23.26
CA ASP A 413 18.08 3.87 -23.67
C ASP A 413 18.96 4.64 -22.68
N ASP A 414 18.44 5.70 -22.04
CA ASP A 414 19.16 6.44 -21.01
C ASP A 414 19.28 5.62 -19.72
N ILE A 415 18.24 4.89 -19.33
CA ILE A 415 18.28 3.96 -18.19
C ILE A 415 19.35 2.88 -18.43
N ILE A 416 19.35 2.24 -19.59
CA ILE A 416 20.32 1.18 -19.92
C ILE A 416 21.73 1.74 -19.99
N ALA A 417 21.94 2.92 -20.61
CA ALA A 417 23.25 3.55 -20.70
C ALA A 417 23.82 3.90 -19.31
N ASP A 418 22.96 4.32 -18.37
CA ASP A 418 23.37 4.62 -17.00
C ASP A 418 23.80 3.35 -16.24
N LEU A 419 23.02 2.25 -16.39
CA LEU A 419 23.40 0.96 -15.82
C LEU A 419 24.72 0.43 -16.40
N GLU A 420 24.92 0.53 -17.72
CA GLU A 420 26.20 0.19 -18.37
C GLU A 420 27.37 1.01 -17.83
N ALA A 421 27.19 2.32 -17.60
CA ALA A 421 28.21 3.16 -17.01
C ALA A 421 28.57 2.72 -15.58
N GLY A 422 27.59 2.30 -14.79
CA GLY A 422 27.82 1.70 -13.47
C GLY A 422 28.66 0.42 -13.55
N PHE A 423 28.34 -0.48 -14.48
CA PHE A 423 29.12 -1.71 -14.70
C PHE A 423 30.56 -1.42 -15.22
N ALA A 424 30.71 -0.47 -16.14
CA ALA A 424 32.03 -0.06 -16.64
C ALA A 424 32.92 0.47 -15.52
N ALA A 425 32.36 1.25 -14.61
CA ALA A 425 33.09 1.76 -13.43
C ALA A 425 33.59 0.62 -12.54
N VAL A 426 32.81 -0.44 -12.34
CA VAL A 426 33.25 -1.61 -11.56
C VAL A 426 34.46 -2.28 -12.21
N GLN A 427 34.50 -2.34 -13.55
CA GLN A 427 35.63 -2.90 -14.31
C GLN A 427 36.86 -2.00 -14.35
N GLY A 428 36.77 -0.77 -13.87
CA GLY A 428 37.86 0.20 -13.92
C GLY A 428 38.07 0.85 -15.30
N GLN A 429 36.97 0.89 -16.07
CA GLN A 429 36.93 1.54 -17.40
C GLN A 429 36.36 2.95 -17.34
#